data_c68e67456b27b0f64de2afe121be2e8e
#
_entry.id   c68e67456b27b0f64de2afe121be2e8e
#
_cell.length_a   1.000
_cell.length_b   1.000
_cell.length_c   1.000
_cell.angle_alpha   90.00
_cell.angle_beta   90.00
_cell.angle_gamma   90.00
#
_symmetry.space_group_name_H-M   'P 1'
#
loop_
_entity.id
_entity.type
_entity.pdbx_description
1 polymer ?
#
loop_
_entity_poly.entity_id
_entity_poly.type
_entity_poly.pdbx_seq_one_letter_code
_entity_poly.pdbx_strand_id
1 'polypeptide(L)'
;MTASKQSASVGDSPAEVFFPGIGRLLVPYEQTSSGDSLVCGVRDFFSCGAATGTAAFADFALGVYPFLELQPFHRTYYRVLEAFAAGRIRRLIVTMPPQHGKSLGASTLLPAYVLGLDPDCRVAIASYSGSLASKFNRRVQRILESREYASFFPATTIKCGSKPPGYIRTSEEVEIVGRRGGLLSVGREGSLTGNRVDCFILDDLYKDALEANSPIVRANCWEWYTSVVRTRMHNASRELVVFTRWHEEDLIGSVSYTHLRAHE
;
A
#
# COMPACT_ATOMS: atom_id res chain seq x y z
N MET A 1 -46.30 29.89 -4.90
CA MET A 1 -45.89 28.56 -4.44
C MET A 1 -44.45 28.32 -4.86
N THR A 2 -43.51 28.69 -4.01
CA THR A 2 -42.06 28.63 -4.23
C THR A 2 -41.55 27.36 -3.61
N ALA A 3 -41.08 26.41 -4.43
CA ALA A 3 -40.47 25.17 -3.98
C ALA A 3 -39.04 25.47 -3.51
N SER A 4 -38.81 25.35 -2.23
CA SER A 4 -37.49 25.41 -1.59
C SER A 4 -36.68 24.17 -2.01
N LYS A 5 -35.57 24.36 -2.73
CA LYS A 5 -34.55 23.36 -2.94
C LYS A 5 -33.74 23.22 -1.65
N GLN A 6 -33.97 22.15 -0.91
CA GLN A 6 -33.01 21.70 0.12
C GLN A 6 -31.77 21.17 -0.59
N SER A 7 -30.65 21.88 -0.41
CA SER A 7 -29.33 21.39 -0.73
C SER A 7 -28.97 20.30 0.28
N ALA A 8 -28.94 19.05 -0.16
CA ALA A 8 -28.36 17.99 0.63
C ALA A 8 -26.84 18.23 0.71
N SER A 9 -26.31 18.38 1.92
CA SER A 9 -24.88 18.38 2.20
C SER A 9 -24.33 17.01 1.81
N VAL A 10 -23.45 16.97 0.83
CA VAL A 10 -22.68 15.77 0.47
C VAL A 10 -21.68 15.55 1.62
N GLY A 11 -21.90 14.51 2.42
CA GLY A 11 -21.03 14.18 3.53
C GLY A 11 -19.68 13.65 3.04
N ASP A 12 -18.62 14.14 3.65
CA ASP A 12 -17.21 13.78 3.43
C ASP A 12 -16.86 12.37 3.93
N SER A 13 -17.69 11.37 3.66
CA SER A 13 -17.38 9.98 4.00
C SER A 13 -16.49 9.36 2.95
N PRO A 14 -15.42 8.60 3.33
CA PRO A 14 -14.60 7.88 2.37
C PRO A 14 -15.50 6.98 1.51
N ALA A 15 -15.23 6.95 0.20
CA ALA A 15 -15.97 6.10 -0.70
C ALA A 15 -15.75 4.63 -0.33
N GLU A 16 -16.77 3.96 0.17
CA GLU A 16 -16.73 2.55 0.53
C GLU A 16 -17.14 1.71 -0.67
N VAL A 17 -16.22 0.86 -1.14
CA VAL A 17 -16.50 -0.07 -2.23
C VAL A 17 -16.60 -1.47 -1.65
N PHE A 18 -17.80 -2.04 -1.69
CA PHE A 18 -18.05 -3.40 -1.26
C PHE A 18 -17.95 -4.35 -2.47
N PHE A 19 -17.07 -5.34 -2.36
CA PHE A 19 -16.97 -6.41 -3.34
C PHE A 19 -17.54 -7.70 -2.75
N PRO A 20 -18.62 -8.26 -3.31
CA PRO A 20 -19.16 -9.55 -2.85
C PRO A 20 -18.09 -10.63 -2.85
N GLY A 21 -17.87 -11.28 -1.70
CA GLY A 21 -16.87 -12.34 -1.53
C GLY A 21 -15.43 -11.87 -1.29
N ILE A 22 -15.13 -10.56 -1.27
CA ILE A 22 -13.77 -10.04 -1.14
C ILE A 22 -13.57 -9.19 0.13
N GLY A 23 -14.58 -8.41 0.53
CA GLY A 23 -14.46 -7.46 1.63
C GLY A 23 -14.70 -6.02 1.21
N ARG A 24 -14.26 -5.09 2.07
CA ARG A 24 -14.45 -3.64 1.89
C ARG A 24 -13.16 -2.98 1.42
N LEU A 25 -13.27 -2.07 0.47
CA LEU A 25 -12.23 -1.16 0.04
C LEU A 25 -12.64 0.25 0.44
N LEU A 26 -11.87 0.90 1.30
CA LEU A 26 -12.07 2.29 1.67
C LEU A 26 -11.09 3.17 0.89
N VAL A 27 -11.61 4.05 0.06
CA VAL A 27 -10.83 5.07 -0.64
C VAL A 27 -11.13 6.41 0.03
N PRO A 28 -10.17 7.00 0.76
CA PRO A 28 -10.36 8.30 1.37
C PRO A 28 -10.58 9.38 0.29
N TYR A 29 -11.48 10.30 0.58
CA TYR A 29 -11.73 11.47 -0.23
C TYR A 29 -10.55 12.45 -0.13
N GLU A 30 -9.96 12.88 -1.24
CA GLU A 30 -9.02 14.00 -1.29
C GLU A 30 -9.71 15.20 -1.95
N GLN A 31 -9.85 16.33 -1.22
CA GLN A 31 -10.19 17.61 -1.82
C GLN A 31 -9.03 18.06 -2.70
N THR A 32 -9.29 18.28 -3.98
CA THR A 32 -8.37 19.02 -4.83
C THR A 32 -8.48 20.52 -4.51
N SER A 33 -7.37 21.23 -4.48
CA SER A 33 -7.30 22.67 -4.19
C SER A 33 -8.04 23.56 -5.21
N SER A 34 -8.70 22.99 -6.21
CA SER A 34 -9.47 23.68 -7.26
C SER A 34 -10.99 23.65 -7.05
N GLY A 35 -11.50 23.15 -5.93
CA GLY A 35 -12.95 23.19 -5.64
C GLY A 35 -13.82 22.26 -6.48
N ASP A 36 -13.24 21.50 -7.40
CA ASP A 36 -13.97 20.51 -8.17
C ASP A 36 -14.04 19.18 -7.38
N SER A 37 -15.22 18.91 -6.89
CA SER A 37 -15.59 17.67 -6.20
C SER A 37 -15.59 16.52 -7.20
N LEU A 38 -14.44 15.87 -7.38
CA LEU A 38 -14.33 14.60 -8.11
C LEU A 38 -14.79 13.46 -7.19
N VAL A 39 -16.10 13.30 -7.06
CA VAL A 39 -16.67 11.98 -6.78
C VAL A 39 -16.48 11.16 -8.05
N CYS A 40 -15.27 10.67 -8.27
CA CYS A 40 -15.05 9.68 -9.32
C CYS A 40 -15.78 8.42 -8.89
N GLY A 41 -16.97 8.20 -9.43
CA GLY A 41 -17.71 6.96 -9.21
C GLY A 41 -16.77 5.80 -9.54
N VAL A 42 -16.85 4.70 -8.79
CA VAL A 42 -16.01 3.50 -8.99
C VAL A 42 -15.95 3.07 -10.47
N ARG A 43 -16.98 3.34 -11.25
CA ARG A 43 -17.04 3.09 -12.71
C ARG A 43 -16.06 3.96 -13.49
N ASP A 44 -15.94 5.25 -13.16
CA ASP A 44 -15.05 6.18 -13.87
C ASP A 44 -13.58 5.97 -13.49
N PHE A 45 -13.33 5.48 -12.28
CA PHE A 45 -12.00 5.12 -11.81
C PHE A 45 -11.38 3.96 -12.62
N PHE A 46 -12.22 3.03 -13.12
CA PHE A 46 -11.81 1.89 -13.93
C PHE A 46 -11.79 2.16 -15.44
N SER A 47 -12.34 3.28 -15.90
CA SER A 47 -12.37 3.64 -17.32
C SER A 47 -11.17 4.50 -17.76
N CYS A 48 -10.42 5.09 -16.82
CA CYS A 48 -9.22 5.86 -17.14
C CYS A 48 -8.07 4.89 -17.46
N GLY A 49 -7.69 4.85 -18.74
CA GLY A 49 -6.70 3.93 -19.30
C GLY A 49 -5.36 3.99 -18.57
N ALA A 50 -4.60 2.89 -18.70
CA ALA A 50 -3.22 2.77 -18.24
C ALA A 50 -2.40 3.98 -18.72
N ALA A 51 -1.56 4.52 -17.82
CA ALA A 51 -0.58 5.54 -18.20
C ALA A 51 0.20 5.00 -19.41
N THR A 52 0.21 5.77 -20.48
CA THR A 52 0.82 5.40 -21.76
C THR A 52 2.26 4.94 -21.57
N GLY A 53 2.54 3.66 -21.85
CA GLY A 53 3.89 3.11 -21.98
C GLY A 53 4.39 2.20 -20.86
N THR A 54 3.66 2.02 -19.73
CA THR A 54 4.02 1.06 -18.67
C THR A 54 3.08 -0.14 -18.70
N ALA A 55 3.62 -1.35 -18.48
CA ALA A 55 2.81 -2.55 -18.36
C ALA A 55 1.83 -2.43 -17.19
N ALA A 56 0.59 -2.87 -17.39
CA ALA A 56 -0.39 -2.91 -16.31
C ALA A 56 0.11 -3.77 -15.14
N PHE A 57 -0.29 -3.43 -13.91
CA PHE A 57 0.16 -4.17 -12.72
C PHE A 57 -0.20 -5.67 -12.77
N ALA A 58 -1.34 -6.01 -13.37
CA ALA A 58 -1.75 -7.41 -13.56
C ALA A 58 -0.80 -8.16 -14.53
N ASP A 59 -0.39 -7.53 -15.63
CA ASP A 59 0.52 -8.13 -16.60
C ASP A 59 1.93 -8.29 -16.01
N PHE A 60 2.39 -7.29 -15.27
CA PHE A 60 3.62 -7.39 -14.48
C PHE A 60 3.56 -8.57 -13.49
N ALA A 61 2.46 -8.69 -12.73
CA ALA A 61 2.29 -9.76 -11.75
C ALA A 61 2.35 -11.15 -12.40
N LEU A 62 1.69 -11.35 -13.54
CA LEU A 62 1.72 -12.60 -14.32
C LEU A 62 3.11 -12.85 -14.92
N GLY A 63 3.81 -11.80 -15.35
CA GLY A 63 5.14 -11.91 -15.91
C GLY A 63 6.17 -12.38 -14.88
N VAL A 64 6.16 -11.84 -13.66
CA VAL A 64 7.11 -12.20 -12.59
C VAL A 64 6.67 -13.42 -11.77
N TYR A 65 5.40 -13.82 -11.86
CA TYR A 65 4.80 -14.99 -11.20
C TYR A 65 3.97 -15.80 -12.21
N PRO A 66 4.58 -16.58 -13.08
CA PRO A 66 3.89 -17.24 -14.21
C PRO A 66 2.85 -18.29 -13.77
N PHE A 67 2.93 -18.80 -12.54
CA PHE A 67 1.94 -19.74 -11.97
C PHE A 67 0.80 -19.03 -11.21
N LEU A 68 0.71 -17.70 -11.29
CA LEU A 68 -0.32 -16.94 -10.62
C LEU A 68 -1.65 -17.04 -11.36
N GLU A 69 -2.64 -17.59 -10.70
CA GLU A 69 -4.01 -17.63 -11.20
C GLU A 69 -4.80 -16.41 -10.71
N LEU A 70 -5.18 -15.53 -11.64
CA LEU A 70 -5.96 -14.34 -11.33
C LEU A 70 -7.46 -14.64 -11.37
N GLN A 71 -8.09 -14.75 -10.22
CA GLN A 71 -9.55 -14.72 -10.10
C GLN A 71 -10.10 -13.32 -10.45
N PRO A 72 -11.40 -13.17 -10.79
CA PRO A 72 -11.99 -11.87 -11.14
C PRO A 72 -11.72 -10.77 -10.11
N PHE A 73 -11.78 -11.10 -8.81
CA PHE A 73 -11.52 -10.15 -7.74
C PHE A 73 -10.06 -9.70 -7.67
N HIS A 74 -9.09 -10.57 -8.00
CA HIS A 74 -7.69 -10.19 -8.07
C HIS A 74 -7.47 -9.11 -9.12
N ARG A 75 -8.16 -9.18 -10.27
CA ARG A 75 -8.06 -8.15 -11.33
C ARG A 75 -8.52 -6.79 -10.82
N THR A 76 -9.60 -6.75 -10.05
CA THR A 76 -10.09 -5.52 -9.42
C THR A 76 -9.10 -5.02 -8.37
N TYR A 77 -8.65 -5.88 -7.48
CA TYR A 77 -7.64 -5.55 -6.47
C TYR A 77 -6.37 -4.99 -7.11
N TYR A 78 -5.87 -5.61 -8.17
CA TYR A 78 -4.64 -5.17 -8.85
C TYR A 78 -4.81 -3.84 -9.59
N ARG A 79 -5.98 -3.54 -10.16
CA ARG A 79 -6.26 -2.21 -10.70
C ARG A 79 -6.20 -1.12 -9.63
N VAL A 80 -6.70 -1.40 -8.44
CA VAL A 80 -6.63 -0.47 -7.31
C VAL A 80 -5.19 -0.28 -6.85
N LEU A 81 -4.41 -1.36 -6.74
CA LEU A 81 -2.97 -1.28 -6.42
C LEU A 81 -2.19 -0.51 -7.50
N GLU A 82 -2.54 -0.67 -8.78
CA GLU A 82 -1.96 0.11 -9.88
C GLU A 82 -2.26 1.60 -9.73
N ALA A 83 -3.50 1.97 -9.41
CA ALA A 83 -3.87 3.35 -9.16
C ALA A 83 -3.13 3.95 -7.96
N PHE A 84 -2.93 3.15 -6.91
CA PHE A 84 -2.11 3.53 -5.76
C PHE A 84 -0.63 3.68 -6.16
N ALA A 85 -0.06 2.76 -6.92
CA ALA A 85 1.32 2.84 -7.41
C ALA A 85 1.55 4.09 -8.28
N ALA A 86 0.56 4.46 -9.10
CA ALA A 86 0.59 5.67 -9.93
C ALA A 86 0.35 6.98 -9.14
N GLY A 87 0.11 6.92 -7.82
CA GLY A 87 -0.16 8.09 -6.96
C GLY A 87 -1.55 8.70 -7.12
N ARG A 88 -2.45 8.06 -7.88
CA ARG A 88 -3.86 8.48 -8.01
C ARG A 88 -4.66 8.26 -6.73
N ILE A 89 -4.23 7.30 -5.92
CA ILE A 89 -4.73 7.04 -4.58
C ILE A 89 -3.54 7.18 -3.62
N ARG A 90 -3.62 8.06 -2.65
CA ARG A 90 -2.53 8.26 -1.68
C ARG A 90 -2.74 7.50 -0.37
N ARG A 91 -3.99 7.33 0.02
CA ARG A 91 -4.39 6.61 1.23
C ARG A 91 -5.31 5.49 0.83
N LEU A 92 -4.92 4.26 1.09
CA LEU A 92 -5.66 3.09 0.68
C LEU A 92 -5.76 2.09 1.83
N ILE A 93 -6.97 1.69 2.17
CA ILE A 93 -7.24 0.62 3.12
C ILE A 93 -7.84 -0.56 2.34
N VAL A 94 -7.25 -1.73 2.50
CA VAL A 94 -7.73 -2.97 1.89
C VAL A 94 -8.00 -4.00 2.98
N THR A 95 -9.22 -4.49 3.06
CA THR A 95 -9.57 -5.60 3.94
C THR A 95 -9.96 -6.80 3.10
N MET A 96 -9.26 -7.91 3.32
CA MET A 96 -9.50 -9.16 2.60
C MET A 96 -9.40 -10.34 3.56
N PRO A 97 -10.17 -11.43 3.32
CA PRO A 97 -10.02 -12.66 4.09
C PRO A 97 -8.61 -13.26 3.99
N PRO A 98 -8.20 -14.10 4.92
CA PRO A 98 -6.94 -14.84 4.82
C PRO A 98 -6.88 -15.67 3.53
N GLN A 99 -5.66 -15.91 3.01
CA GLN A 99 -5.39 -16.75 1.83
C GLN A 99 -6.00 -16.26 0.49
N HIS A 100 -6.47 -15.01 0.41
CA HIS A 100 -6.99 -14.41 -0.82
C HIS A 100 -5.93 -13.57 -1.57
N GLY A 101 -4.64 -13.81 -1.35
CA GLY A 101 -3.57 -13.14 -2.11
C GLY A 101 -3.28 -11.69 -1.71
N LYS A 102 -3.88 -11.16 -0.61
CA LYS A 102 -3.70 -9.77 -0.20
C LYS A 102 -2.23 -9.37 -0.05
N SER A 103 -1.46 -10.12 0.74
CA SER A 103 -0.04 -9.82 1.00
C SER A 103 0.86 -10.14 -0.19
N LEU A 104 0.48 -11.08 -1.08
CA LEU A 104 1.19 -11.28 -2.34
C LEU A 104 1.09 -10.02 -3.21
N GLY A 105 -0.10 -9.48 -3.38
CA GLY A 105 -0.33 -8.25 -4.13
C GLY A 105 0.34 -7.04 -3.47
N ALA A 106 0.00 -6.76 -2.21
CA ALA A 106 0.39 -5.54 -1.50
C ALA A 106 1.86 -5.53 -1.04
N SER A 107 2.36 -6.64 -0.48
CA SER A 107 3.65 -6.65 0.23
C SER A 107 4.76 -7.39 -0.52
N THR A 108 4.46 -7.94 -1.69
CA THR A 108 5.45 -8.61 -2.53
C THR A 108 5.50 -8.01 -3.94
N LEU A 109 4.40 -7.99 -4.67
CA LEU A 109 4.35 -7.50 -6.06
C LEU A 109 4.38 -5.98 -6.13
N LEU A 110 3.56 -5.30 -5.31
CA LEU A 110 3.44 -3.83 -5.35
C LEU A 110 4.76 -3.10 -5.03
N PRO A 111 5.56 -3.46 -4.01
CA PRO A 111 6.85 -2.81 -3.78
C PRO A 111 7.79 -2.90 -4.96
N ALA A 112 7.88 -4.08 -5.60
CA ALA A 112 8.71 -4.27 -6.78
C ALA A 112 8.22 -3.41 -7.96
N TYR A 113 6.92 -3.33 -8.17
CA TYR A 113 6.31 -2.52 -9.22
C TYR A 113 6.52 -1.01 -8.98
N VAL A 114 6.33 -0.54 -7.72
CA VAL A 114 6.59 0.87 -7.34
C VAL A 114 8.03 1.26 -7.59
N LEU A 115 9.00 0.41 -7.19
CA LEU A 115 10.42 0.63 -7.43
C LEU A 115 10.78 0.57 -8.92
N GLY A 116 10.03 -0.18 -9.71
CA GLY A 116 10.18 -0.19 -11.16
C GLY A 116 9.70 1.09 -11.82
N LEU A 117 8.57 1.63 -11.37
CA LEU A 117 8.02 2.91 -11.85
C LEU A 117 8.86 4.10 -11.41
N ASP A 118 9.31 4.10 -10.16
CA ASP A 118 10.13 5.15 -9.56
C ASP A 118 11.27 4.52 -8.73
N PRO A 119 12.46 4.34 -9.35
CA PRO A 119 13.62 3.77 -8.66
C PRO A 119 14.19 4.65 -7.53
N ASP A 120 13.76 5.89 -7.42
CA ASP A 120 14.14 6.79 -6.34
C ASP A 120 13.15 6.79 -5.16
N CYS A 121 12.04 6.05 -5.28
CA CYS A 121 11.01 5.89 -4.24
C CYS A 121 11.55 5.08 -3.05
N ARG A 122 11.37 5.59 -1.83
CA ARG A 122 11.69 4.87 -0.59
C ARG A 122 10.44 4.18 -0.08
N VAL A 123 10.43 2.85 -0.22
CA VAL A 123 9.32 2.00 0.17
C VAL A 123 9.60 1.41 1.55
N ALA A 124 8.61 1.42 2.44
CA ALA A 124 8.67 0.71 3.70
C ALA A 124 7.52 -0.31 3.81
N ILE A 125 7.83 -1.50 4.33
CA ILE A 125 6.84 -2.53 4.66
C ILE A 125 6.90 -2.78 6.16
N ALA A 126 5.76 -2.70 6.83
CA ALA A 126 5.64 -3.11 8.22
C ALA A 126 4.64 -4.26 8.38
N SER A 127 4.94 -5.16 9.32
CA SER A 127 4.05 -6.25 9.70
C SER A 127 4.10 -6.49 11.22
N TYR A 128 3.25 -7.37 11.75
CA TYR A 128 3.24 -7.68 13.20
C TYR A 128 4.61 -8.14 13.73
N SER A 129 5.50 -8.66 12.90
CA SER A 129 6.85 -9.06 13.30
C SER A 129 7.89 -8.72 12.23
N GLY A 130 9.13 -8.41 12.69
CA GLY A 130 10.27 -8.19 11.81
C GLY A 130 10.59 -9.41 10.95
N SER A 131 10.39 -10.63 11.45
CA SER A 131 10.64 -11.85 10.69
C SER A 131 9.69 -12.01 9.51
N LEU A 132 8.41 -11.63 9.64
CA LEU A 132 7.47 -11.63 8.52
C LEU A 132 7.78 -10.53 7.53
N ALA A 133 8.05 -9.32 8.01
CA ALA A 133 8.45 -8.20 7.16
C ALA A 133 9.70 -8.52 6.33
N SER A 134 10.72 -9.15 6.95
CA SER A 134 11.92 -9.62 6.26
C SER A 134 11.64 -10.73 5.22
N LYS A 135 10.62 -11.57 5.44
CA LYS A 135 10.19 -12.55 4.42
C LYS A 135 9.62 -11.84 3.18
N PHE A 136 8.85 -10.77 3.36
CA PHE A 136 8.37 -9.95 2.23
C PHE A 136 9.55 -9.31 1.50
N ASN A 137 10.48 -8.69 2.22
CA ASN A 137 11.65 -8.07 1.62
C ASN A 137 12.45 -9.07 0.75
N ARG A 138 12.75 -10.25 1.28
CA ARG A 138 13.44 -11.29 0.50
C ARG A 138 12.67 -11.73 -0.76
N ARG A 139 11.33 -11.77 -0.72
CA ARG A 139 10.51 -12.08 -1.90
C ARG A 139 10.62 -10.96 -2.94
N VAL A 140 10.53 -9.70 -2.50
CA VAL A 140 10.71 -8.54 -3.37
C VAL A 140 12.10 -8.56 -4.02
N GLN A 141 13.16 -8.79 -3.25
CA GLN A 141 14.52 -8.90 -3.80
C GLN A 141 14.64 -9.98 -4.88
N ARG A 142 14.01 -11.16 -4.69
CA ARG A 142 13.99 -12.20 -5.73
C ARG A 142 13.31 -11.73 -7.02
N ILE A 143 12.22 -10.96 -6.91
CA ILE A 143 11.57 -10.35 -8.07
C ILE A 143 12.54 -9.37 -8.75
N LEU A 144 13.11 -8.42 -8.00
CA LEU A 144 14.04 -7.42 -8.52
C LEU A 144 15.28 -8.03 -9.22
N GLU A 145 15.65 -9.26 -8.85
CA GLU A 145 16.77 -9.99 -9.46
C GLU A 145 16.38 -10.81 -10.71
N SER A 146 15.09 -11.04 -10.91
CA SER A 146 14.63 -11.90 -12.01
C SER A 146 14.86 -11.26 -13.39
N ARG A 147 14.96 -12.09 -14.41
CA ARG A 147 15.05 -11.63 -15.80
C ARG A 147 13.74 -11.02 -16.29
N GLU A 148 12.66 -11.57 -15.80
CA GLU A 148 11.30 -11.11 -16.08
C GLU A 148 11.12 -9.68 -15.58
N TYR A 149 11.56 -9.38 -14.35
CA TYR A 149 11.54 -8.02 -13.82
C TYR A 149 12.35 -7.04 -14.67
N ALA A 150 13.58 -7.44 -15.06
CA ALA A 150 14.45 -6.60 -15.88
C ALA A 150 13.85 -6.31 -17.27
N SER A 151 12.96 -7.18 -17.79
CA SER A 151 12.26 -6.91 -19.05
C SER A 151 11.19 -5.82 -18.93
N PHE A 152 10.56 -5.69 -17.75
CA PHE A 152 9.60 -4.61 -17.45
C PHE A 152 10.30 -3.30 -17.06
N PHE A 153 11.35 -3.40 -16.24
CA PHE A 153 12.01 -2.26 -15.61
C PHE A 153 13.54 -2.34 -15.73
N PRO A 154 14.11 -2.14 -16.92
CA PRO A 154 15.54 -2.32 -17.16
C PRO A 154 16.44 -1.30 -16.42
N ALA A 155 15.87 -0.16 -15.99
CA ALA A 155 16.59 0.88 -15.25
C ALA A 155 16.69 0.62 -13.75
N THR A 156 16.02 -0.43 -13.24
CA THR A 156 15.97 -0.74 -11.81
C THR A 156 16.68 -2.04 -11.52
N THR A 157 17.74 -2.00 -10.73
CA THR A 157 18.51 -3.19 -10.37
C THR A 157 19.05 -3.10 -8.95
N ILE A 158 19.15 -4.26 -8.29
CA ILE A 158 19.87 -4.44 -7.02
C ILE A 158 21.16 -5.25 -7.22
N LYS A 159 21.48 -5.60 -8.48
CA LYS A 159 22.71 -6.32 -8.82
C LYS A 159 23.86 -5.33 -8.93
N CYS A 160 24.84 -5.46 -8.05
CA CYS A 160 26.08 -4.74 -8.12
C CYS A 160 27.13 -5.59 -8.86
N GLY A 161 27.96 -4.96 -9.69
CA GLY A 161 29.10 -5.64 -10.30
C GLY A 161 30.15 -6.09 -9.28
N SER A 162 31.29 -6.58 -9.74
CA SER A 162 32.35 -7.25 -8.93
C SER A 162 32.96 -6.40 -7.80
N LYS A 163 32.69 -5.11 -7.72
CA LYS A 163 33.05 -4.24 -6.60
C LYS A 163 31.79 -3.50 -6.16
N PRO A 164 31.14 -3.93 -5.07
CA PRO A 164 29.98 -3.22 -4.57
C PRO A 164 30.41 -1.85 -4.02
N PRO A 165 29.96 -0.74 -4.57
CA PRO A 165 30.03 0.51 -3.87
C PRO A 165 28.91 0.46 -2.83
N GLY A 166 29.25 0.20 -1.57
CA GLY A 166 28.50 0.55 -0.39
C GLY A 166 26.98 0.45 -0.32
N TYR A 167 26.30 -0.18 -1.31
CA TYR A 167 24.85 -0.34 -1.30
C TYR A 167 24.42 -1.39 -0.26
N ILE A 168 23.39 -1.03 0.51
CA ILE A 168 22.82 -1.93 1.51
C ILE A 168 22.03 -3.03 0.80
N ARG A 169 22.30 -4.27 1.21
CA ARG A 169 21.53 -5.43 0.80
C ARG A 169 21.50 -6.47 1.92
N THR A 170 20.44 -6.39 2.70
CA THR A 170 20.17 -7.30 3.83
C THR A 170 18.81 -7.94 3.68
N SER A 171 18.36 -8.72 4.66
CA SER A 171 16.99 -9.24 4.71
C SER A 171 15.95 -8.18 5.09
N GLU A 172 16.40 -7.05 5.62
CA GLU A 172 15.55 -5.99 6.15
C GLU A 172 15.58 -4.75 5.27
N GLU A 173 16.70 -4.51 4.59
CA GLU A 173 16.90 -3.32 3.78
C GLU A 173 17.63 -3.65 2.47
N VAL A 174 17.15 -3.08 1.37
CA VAL A 174 17.83 -3.14 0.08
C VAL A 174 17.72 -1.80 -0.63
N GLU A 175 18.86 -1.34 -1.17
CA GLU A 175 18.96 -0.11 -1.97
C GLU A 175 18.99 -0.43 -3.47
N ILE A 176 18.41 0.46 -4.27
CA ILE A 176 18.48 0.37 -5.74
C ILE A 176 19.79 0.97 -6.21
N VAL A 177 20.55 0.20 -6.98
CA VAL A 177 21.88 0.60 -7.45
C VAL A 177 21.81 1.85 -8.32
N GLY A 178 22.61 2.87 -7.96
CA GLY A 178 22.66 4.15 -8.67
C GLY A 178 21.44 5.05 -8.47
N ARG A 179 20.57 4.74 -7.50
CA ARG A 179 19.34 5.47 -7.19
C ARG A 179 19.25 5.76 -5.69
N ARG A 180 18.29 6.63 -5.30
CA ARG A 180 18.05 6.99 -3.90
C ARG A 180 16.99 6.13 -3.23
N GLY A 181 16.27 5.35 -4.02
CA GLY A 181 15.20 4.51 -3.55
C GLY A 181 15.69 3.17 -3.03
N GLY A 182 14.78 2.48 -2.36
CA GLY A 182 15.01 1.19 -1.78
C GLY A 182 13.79 0.67 -1.04
N LEU A 183 13.96 -0.48 -0.41
CA LEU A 183 12.94 -1.14 0.38
C LEU A 183 13.46 -1.40 1.78
N LEU A 184 12.73 -0.90 2.78
CA LEU A 184 12.95 -1.17 4.19
C LEU A 184 11.80 -2.01 4.74
N SER A 185 12.09 -3.02 5.56
CA SER A 185 11.09 -3.84 6.22
C SER A 185 11.28 -3.84 7.73
N VAL A 186 10.18 -3.68 8.46
CA VAL A 186 10.19 -3.50 9.91
C VAL A 186 9.02 -4.26 10.56
N GLY A 187 9.22 -4.74 11.78
CA GLY A 187 8.13 -5.23 12.62
C GLY A 187 7.39 -4.07 13.27
N ARG A 188 6.14 -4.30 13.69
CA ARG A 188 5.43 -3.40 14.62
C ARG A 188 6.35 -3.15 15.83
N GLU A 189 6.39 -1.91 16.32
CA GLU A 189 7.29 -1.44 17.38
C GLU A 189 8.77 -1.33 16.96
N GLY A 190 9.10 -1.69 15.72
CA GLY A 190 10.45 -1.50 15.18
C GLY A 190 10.74 -0.02 14.88
N SER A 191 12.04 0.33 14.91
CA SER A 191 12.49 1.69 14.64
C SER A 191 12.61 1.95 13.14
N LEU A 192 12.14 3.11 12.71
CA LEU A 192 12.33 3.69 11.37
C LEU A 192 13.15 4.98 11.45
N THR A 193 13.98 5.12 12.48
CA THR A 193 14.68 6.35 12.81
C THR A 193 15.57 6.81 11.64
N GLY A 194 15.45 8.08 11.25
CA GLY A 194 16.26 8.67 10.18
C GLY A 194 15.75 8.40 8.76
N ASN A 195 14.85 7.45 8.55
CA ASN A 195 14.35 7.10 7.23
C ASN A 195 13.07 7.89 6.88
N ARG A 196 13.14 8.64 5.79
CA ARG A 196 11.94 9.23 5.17
C ARG A 196 11.30 8.19 4.25
N VAL A 197 9.99 8.07 4.25
CA VAL A 197 9.25 7.08 3.47
C VAL A 197 8.32 7.76 2.48
N ASP A 198 8.40 7.37 1.22
CA ASP A 198 7.57 7.88 0.13
C ASP A 198 6.36 6.96 -0.13
N CYS A 199 6.49 5.66 0.15
CA CYS A 199 5.41 4.68 0.05
C CYS A 199 5.45 3.72 1.25
N PHE A 200 4.43 3.76 2.10
CA PHE A 200 4.35 2.91 3.28
C PHE A 200 3.26 1.84 3.10
N ILE A 201 3.62 0.58 3.37
CA ILE A 201 2.72 -0.57 3.32
C ILE A 201 2.66 -1.21 4.70
N LEU A 202 1.49 -1.20 5.31
CA LEU A 202 1.20 -1.81 6.60
C LEU A 202 0.40 -3.09 6.38
N ASP A 203 1.02 -4.26 6.55
CA ASP A 203 0.42 -5.57 6.27
C ASP A 203 0.27 -6.40 7.54
N ASP A 204 -0.97 -6.66 7.93
CA ASP A 204 -1.35 -7.46 9.09
C ASP A 204 -0.51 -7.12 10.35
N LEU A 205 -0.78 -5.97 10.98
CA LEU A 205 -0.06 -5.53 12.19
C LEU A 205 -0.47 -6.28 13.46
N TYR A 206 -1.45 -7.16 13.40
CA TYR A 206 -1.82 -8.07 14.47
C TYR A 206 -1.58 -9.50 14.00
N LYS A 207 -0.95 -10.31 14.84
CA LYS A 207 -0.62 -11.69 14.53
C LYS A 207 -1.87 -12.56 14.41
N ASP A 208 -2.81 -12.37 15.32
CA ASP A 208 -4.01 -13.17 15.46
C ASP A 208 -5.13 -12.40 16.19
N ALA A 209 -6.27 -13.06 16.38
CA ALA A 209 -7.41 -12.49 17.09
C ALA A 209 -7.10 -12.17 18.57
N LEU A 210 -6.20 -12.91 19.22
CA LEU A 210 -5.85 -12.67 20.63
C LEU A 210 -5.12 -11.33 20.77
N GLU A 211 -4.15 -11.04 19.89
CA GLU A 211 -3.49 -9.73 19.87
C GLU A 211 -4.49 -8.60 19.54
N ALA A 212 -5.33 -8.80 18.53
CA ALA A 212 -6.30 -7.79 18.12
C ALA A 212 -7.36 -7.49 19.20
N ASN A 213 -7.71 -8.48 20.01
CA ASN A 213 -8.65 -8.31 21.14
C ASN A 213 -8.00 -7.66 22.37
N SER A 214 -6.66 -7.61 22.47
CA SER A 214 -5.97 -6.97 23.58
C SER A 214 -6.00 -5.43 23.46
N PRO A 215 -6.63 -4.70 24.39
CA PRO A 215 -6.63 -3.22 24.36
C PRO A 215 -5.22 -2.63 24.44
N ILE A 216 -4.30 -3.29 25.18
CA ILE A 216 -2.92 -2.85 25.32
C ILE A 216 -2.18 -2.95 23.97
N VAL A 217 -2.35 -4.07 23.28
CA VAL A 217 -1.71 -4.28 21.96
C VAL A 217 -2.26 -3.28 20.94
N ARG A 218 -3.57 -3.01 20.95
CA ARG A 218 -4.17 -1.98 20.08
C ARG A 218 -3.64 -0.59 20.39
N ALA A 219 -3.56 -0.21 21.66
CA ALA A 219 -3.02 1.09 22.09
C ALA A 219 -1.55 1.26 21.66
N ASN A 220 -0.70 0.25 21.89
CA ASN A 220 0.70 0.27 21.47
C ASN A 220 0.85 0.35 19.93
N CYS A 221 0.00 -0.38 19.20
CA CYS A 221 -0.02 -0.32 17.75
C CYS A 221 -0.40 1.09 17.24
N TRP A 222 -1.39 1.71 17.85
CA TRP A 222 -1.81 3.08 17.56
C TRP A 222 -0.71 4.11 17.87
N GLU A 223 -0.09 4.00 19.06
CA GLU A 223 1.01 4.86 19.44
C GLU A 223 2.20 4.74 18.49
N TRP A 224 2.60 3.51 18.14
CA TRP A 224 3.64 3.28 17.16
C TRP A 224 3.28 3.86 15.78
N TYR A 225 2.04 3.66 15.33
CA TYR A 225 1.57 4.22 14.06
C TYR A 225 1.67 5.76 14.06
N THR A 226 1.20 6.42 15.11
CA THR A 226 1.18 7.89 15.17
C THR A 226 2.56 8.49 15.40
N SER A 227 3.39 7.88 16.24
CA SER A 227 4.70 8.40 16.64
C SER A 227 5.83 8.00 15.68
N VAL A 228 5.73 6.85 15.01
CA VAL A 228 6.78 6.34 14.13
C VAL A 228 6.35 6.41 12.67
N VAL A 229 5.25 5.76 12.26
CA VAL A 229 4.85 5.68 10.85
C VAL A 229 4.53 7.07 10.29
N ARG A 230 3.59 7.77 10.95
CA ARG A 230 3.14 9.09 10.48
C ARG A 230 4.25 10.14 10.44
N THR A 231 5.20 10.09 11.35
CA THR A 231 6.32 11.03 11.41
C THR A 231 7.38 10.81 10.32
N ARG A 232 7.39 9.65 9.66
CA ARG A 232 8.30 9.33 8.53
C ARG A 232 7.70 9.67 7.17
N MET A 233 6.41 9.95 7.14
CA MET A 233 5.69 10.32 5.94
C MET A 233 5.67 11.83 5.74
N HIS A 234 5.54 12.25 4.50
CA HIS A 234 5.38 13.64 4.10
C HIS A 234 4.12 13.81 3.24
N ASN A 235 3.76 15.03 2.89
CA ASN A 235 2.50 15.34 2.21
C ASN A 235 2.28 14.57 0.89
N ALA A 236 3.35 14.21 0.18
CA ALA A 236 3.27 13.43 -1.05
C ALA A 236 3.40 11.91 -0.82
N SER A 237 3.64 11.46 0.41
CA SER A 237 3.76 10.02 0.71
C SER A 237 2.44 9.30 0.50
N ARG A 238 2.54 8.05 0.07
CA ARG A 238 1.42 7.11 -0.10
C ARG A 238 1.41 6.11 1.04
N GLU A 239 0.22 5.73 1.47
CA GLU A 239 0.03 4.77 2.57
C GLU A 239 -1.01 3.72 2.18
N LEU A 240 -0.63 2.46 2.27
CA LEU A 240 -1.48 1.31 2.08
C LEU A 240 -1.58 0.52 3.39
N VAL A 241 -2.79 0.35 3.89
CA VAL A 241 -3.10 -0.50 5.05
C VAL A 241 -3.84 -1.74 4.58
N VAL A 242 -3.25 -2.92 4.77
CA VAL A 242 -3.81 -4.20 4.28
C VAL A 242 -3.96 -5.16 5.44
N PHE A 243 -5.19 -5.44 5.83
CA PHE A 243 -5.45 -6.28 7.00
C PHE A 243 -6.53 -7.35 6.74
N THR A 244 -6.42 -8.43 7.52
CA THR A 244 -7.58 -9.21 7.92
C THR A 244 -8.18 -8.54 9.16
N ARG A 245 -9.46 -8.15 9.12
CA ARG A 245 -10.13 -7.53 10.27
C ARG A 245 -10.40 -8.57 11.34
N TRP A 246 -9.88 -8.31 12.55
CA TRP A 246 -10.07 -9.15 13.73
C TRP A 246 -10.90 -8.46 14.81
N HIS A 247 -10.86 -7.12 14.86
CA HIS A 247 -11.56 -6.32 15.86
C HIS A 247 -12.00 -4.98 15.26
N GLU A 248 -13.14 -4.44 15.73
CA GLU A 248 -13.66 -3.16 15.23
C GLU A 248 -12.76 -1.97 15.57
N GLU A 249 -12.10 -1.99 16.72
CA GLU A 249 -11.13 -1.00 17.18
C GLU A 249 -9.68 -1.35 16.83
N ASP A 250 -9.43 -2.17 15.81
CA ASP A 250 -8.06 -2.35 15.28
C ASP A 250 -7.54 -1.05 14.65
N LEU A 251 -6.31 -1.06 14.13
CA LEU A 251 -5.73 0.14 13.52
C LEU A 251 -6.62 0.73 12.43
N ILE A 252 -7.27 -0.10 11.60
CA ILE A 252 -8.19 0.38 10.56
C ILE A 252 -9.38 1.11 11.18
N GLY A 253 -9.97 0.56 12.24
CA GLY A 253 -11.05 1.23 12.98
C GLY A 253 -10.62 2.59 13.50
N SER A 254 -9.45 2.65 14.13
CA SER A 254 -8.87 3.89 14.68
C SER A 254 -8.56 4.93 13.59
N VAL A 255 -7.96 4.52 12.48
CA VAL A 255 -7.64 5.40 11.33
C VAL A 255 -8.93 5.93 10.69
N SER A 256 -9.91 5.07 10.45
CA SER A 256 -11.19 5.47 9.86
C SER A 256 -11.93 6.46 10.75
N TYR A 257 -11.94 6.24 12.08
CA TYR A 257 -12.59 7.10 13.03
C TYR A 257 -11.94 8.49 13.14
N THR A 258 -10.61 8.57 13.14
CA THR A 258 -9.90 9.85 13.22
C THR A 258 -10.08 10.70 11.96
N HIS A 259 -10.15 10.08 10.79
CA HIS A 259 -10.45 10.80 9.54
C HIS A 259 -11.89 11.32 9.51
N LEU A 260 -12.85 10.61 10.09
CA LEU A 260 -14.24 11.07 10.16
C LEU A 260 -14.42 12.26 11.13
N ARG A 261 -13.68 12.31 12.26
CA ARG A 261 -13.77 13.40 13.25
C ARG A 261 -12.99 14.67 12.89
N ALA A 262 -11.99 14.58 12.04
CA ALA A 262 -11.20 15.76 11.62
C ALA A 262 -12.02 16.72 10.74
N HIS A 263 -13.25 16.37 10.38
CA HIS A 263 -14.16 17.14 9.54
C HIS A 263 -15.44 17.61 10.25
N GLU A 264 -15.59 17.39 11.56
CA GLU A 264 -16.58 18.03 12.43
C GLU A 264 -15.99 19.29 13.09
#